data_4e7319d21d6e331bc7a0e29437239942
#
_entry.id   4e7319d21d6e331bc7a0e29437239942
#
_cell.length_a   1.000
_cell.length_b   1.000
_cell.length_c   1.000
_cell.angle_alpha   90.00
_cell.angle_beta   90.00
_cell.angle_gamma   90.00
#
_symmetry.space_group_name_H-M   'P 1'
#
loop_
_entity.id
_entity.type
_entity.pdbx_description
1 polymer ?
#
loop_
_entity_poly.entity_id
_entity_poly.type
_entity_poly.pdbx_seq_one_letter_code
_entity_poly.pdbx_strand_id
1 'polypeptide(L)'
;MEGAMSDPLRRDDALVDADTLPPPHIRRQLRIAANLTQEEVAEALGVKRLAVVGWEAGRTQPHRSNRLRYAEFLRGLAKEHPAVAQGGPREG
;
A
#
# COMPACT_ATOMS: atom_id res chain seq x y z
N MET A 1 -13.07 -29.43 13.94
CA MET A 1 -13.25 -28.94 13.62
C MET A 1 -13.20 -27.78 14.07
N GLU A 2 -12.87 -27.45 14.61
CA GLU A 2 -12.82 -26.40 15.03
C GLU A 2 -11.95 -25.54 14.45
N GLY A 3 -10.88 -25.87 14.07
CA GLY A 3 -10.02 -25.03 13.33
C GLY A 3 -10.78 -24.22 12.35
N ALA A 4 -11.67 -24.84 11.78
CA ALA A 4 -12.43 -24.18 10.78
C ALA A 4 -13.16 -23.02 11.33
N MET A 5 -13.48 -23.09 12.56
CA MET A 5 -14.15 -22.06 13.07
C MET A 5 -13.40 -20.86 13.21
N SER A 6 -12.20 -20.89 13.48
CA SER A 6 -11.45 -19.68 13.62
C SER A 6 -11.25 -19.06 12.28
N ASP A 7 -11.48 -19.78 11.23
CA ASP A 7 -11.25 -19.25 9.93
C ASP A 7 -12.00 -17.98 9.59
N PRO A 8 -13.24 -17.82 9.99
CA PRO A 8 -13.92 -16.59 9.64
C PRO A 8 -13.22 -15.37 10.19
N LEU A 9 -12.72 -15.47 11.40
CA LEU A 9 -12.01 -14.35 11.95
C LEU A 9 -10.75 -14.11 11.21
N ARG A 10 -10.05 -15.16 10.85
CA ARG A 10 -8.84 -15.01 10.15
C ARG A 10 -9.10 -14.44 8.80
N ARG A 11 -10.18 -14.81 8.17
CA ARG A 11 -10.51 -14.29 6.89
C ARG A 11 -10.83 -12.83 6.96
N ASP A 12 -11.51 -12.42 8.01
CA ASP A 12 -11.84 -11.02 8.19
C ASP A 12 -10.56 -10.22 8.36
N ASP A 13 -9.60 -10.73 9.09
CA ASP A 13 -8.35 -10.06 9.25
C ASP A 13 -7.64 -9.93 7.92
N ALA A 14 -7.69 -10.97 7.11
CA ALA A 14 -7.05 -10.92 5.81
C ALA A 14 -7.69 -9.89 4.92
N LEU A 15 -9.01 -9.74 4.98
CA LEU A 15 -9.69 -8.76 4.18
C LEU A 15 -9.36 -7.34 4.62
N VAL A 16 -9.27 -7.13 5.92
CA VAL A 16 -8.90 -5.84 6.43
C VAL A 16 -7.47 -5.52 6.00
N ASP A 17 -6.59 -6.53 6.09
CA ASP A 17 -5.22 -6.31 5.69
C ASP A 17 -5.10 -6.08 4.20
N ALA A 18 -6.02 -6.62 3.43
CA ALA A 18 -5.94 -6.50 1.98
C ALA A 18 -6.02 -5.06 1.51
N ASP A 19 -6.74 -4.21 2.22
CA ASP A 19 -6.85 -2.81 1.82
C ASP A 19 -6.19 -1.88 2.82
N THR A 20 -5.38 -2.41 3.73
CA THR A 20 -4.64 -1.57 4.67
C THR A 20 -3.44 -0.96 3.97
N LEU A 21 -3.29 0.33 4.12
CA LEU A 21 -2.18 1.04 3.50
C LEU A 21 -1.17 1.42 4.57
N PRO A 22 0.12 1.39 4.24
CA PRO A 22 1.11 1.92 5.16
C PRO A 22 0.93 3.43 5.27
N PRO A 23 1.57 4.07 6.22
CA PRO A 23 1.47 5.53 6.33
C PRO A 23 1.92 6.23 5.05
N PRO A 24 1.43 7.43 4.80
CA PRO A 24 1.74 8.13 3.55
C PRO A 24 3.24 8.26 3.27
N HIS A 25 4.05 8.53 4.29
CA HIS A 25 5.48 8.68 4.06
C HIS A 25 6.13 7.36 3.63
N ILE A 26 5.60 6.23 4.10
CA ILE A 26 6.12 4.94 3.68
C ILE A 26 5.70 4.65 2.24
N ARG A 27 4.49 5.03 1.86
CA ARG A 27 4.04 4.86 0.48
C ARG A 27 4.98 5.58 -0.47
N ARG A 28 5.35 6.81 -0.11
CA ARG A 28 6.25 7.59 -0.93
C ARG A 28 7.64 6.95 -0.97
N GLN A 29 8.12 6.49 0.18
CA GLN A 29 9.45 5.89 0.22
C GLN A 29 9.52 4.59 -0.57
N LEU A 30 8.45 3.80 -0.56
CA LEU A 30 8.41 2.59 -1.37
C LEU A 30 8.47 2.94 -2.85
N ARG A 31 7.74 3.95 -3.25
CA ARG A 31 7.77 4.39 -4.64
C ARG A 31 9.17 4.83 -5.05
N ILE A 32 9.80 5.62 -4.19
CA ILE A 32 11.13 6.13 -4.50
C ILE A 32 12.15 4.99 -4.53
N ALA A 33 12.05 4.05 -3.59
CA ALA A 33 12.96 2.91 -3.57
C ALA A 33 12.82 2.08 -4.83
N ALA A 34 11.63 2.01 -5.38
CA ALA A 34 11.39 1.28 -6.62
C ALA A 34 11.73 2.09 -7.86
N ASN A 35 12.19 3.32 -7.65
CA ASN A 35 12.61 4.20 -8.74
C ASN A 35 11.44 4.53 -9.66
N LEU A 36 10.27 4.75 -9.09
CA LEU A 36 9.07 5.06 -9.85
C LEU A 36 8.66 6.51 -9.62
N THR A 37 8.12 7.14 -10.66
CA THR A 37 7.55 8.47 -10.50
C THR A 37 6.10 8.34 -10.07
N GLN A 38 5.53 9.44 -9.59
CA GLN A 38 4.11 9.44 -9.23
C GLN A 38 3.26 9.17 -10.47
N GLU A 39 3.69 9.65 -11.62
CA GLU A 39 2.98 9.41 -12.86
C GLU A 39 2.96 7.90 -13.18
N GLU A 40 4.08 7.23 -12.98
CA GLU A 40 4.15 5.80 -13.26
C GLU A 40 3.25 5.00 -12.34
N VAL A 41 3.19 5.38 -11.07
CA VAL A 41 2.30 4.71 -10.13
C VAL A 41 0.86 4.97 -10.55
N ALA A 42 0.54 6.21 -10.94
CA ALA A 42 -0.80 6.55 -11.36
C ALA A 42 -1.21 5.72 -12.58
N GLU A 43 -0.31 5.56 -13.53
CA GLU A 43 -0.59 4.77 -14.71
C GLU A 43 -0.82 3.30 -14.34
N ALA A 44 -0.01 2.78 -13.45
CA ALA A 44 -0.17 1.39 -13.04
C ALA A 44 -1.51 1.15 -12.38
N LEU A 45 -2.02 2.15 -11.67
CA LEU A 45 -3.28 2.02 -10.96
C LEU A 45 -4.49 2.51 -11.75
N GLY A 46 -4.25 3.13 -12.91
CA GLY A 46 -5.35 3.65 -13.71
C GLY A 46 -6.00 4.89 -13.11
N VAL A 47 -5.22 5.71 -12.42
CA VAL A 47 -5.74 6.93 -11.82
C VAL A 47 -4.93 8.12 -12.31
N LYS A 48 -5.34 9.31 -11.95
CA LYS A 48 -4.61 10.51 -12.34
C LYS A 48 -3.46 10.74 -11.39
N ARG A 49 -2.41 11.37 -11.88
CA ARG A 49 -1.23 11.65 -11.06
C ARG A 49 -1.59 12.43 -9.81
N LEU A 50 -2.51 13.39 -9.92
CA LEU A 50 -2.89 14.20 -8.75
C LEU A 50 -3.50 13.36 -7.64
N ALA A 51 -4.13 12.23 -7.97
CA ALA A 51 -4.64 11.36 -6.93
C ALA A 51 -3.47 10.78 -6.12
N VAL A 52 -2.43 10.33 -6.80
CA VAL A 52 -1.26 9.77 -6.11
C VAL A 52 -0.59 10.85 -5.28
N VAL A 53 -0.48 12.07 -5.82
CA VAL A 53 0.11 13.17 -5.08
C VAL A 53 -0.64 13.39 -3.76
N GLY A 54 -1.97 13.43 -3.82
CA GLY A 54 -2.78 13.63 -2.62
C GLY A 54 -2.64 12.47 -1.63
N TRP A 55 -2.60 11.24 -2.15
CA TRP A 55 -2.49 10.08 -1.30
C TRP A 55 -1.14 10.04 -0.57
N GLU A 56 -0.06 10.42 -1.24
CA GLU A 56 1.26 10.42 -0.61
C GLU A 56 1.41 11.57 0.36
N ALA A 57 0.67 12.64 0.15
CA ALA A 57 0.70 13.77 1.07
C ALA A 57 -0.25 13.56 2.26
N GLY A 58 -1.06 12.52 2.22
CA GLY A 58 -2.01 12.28 3.28
C GLY A 58 -3.19 13.22 3.26
N ARG A 59 -3.37 13.98 2.16
CA ARG A 59 -4.46 14.94 2.08
C ARG A 59 -5.76 14.29 1.66
N THR A 60 -5.70 13.26 0.84
CA THR A 60 -6.89 12.57 0.38
C THR A 60 -6.69 11.08 0.54
N GLN A 61 -7.80 10.36 0.56
CA GLN A 61 -7.78 8.92 0.72
C GLN A 61 -8.34 8.29 -0.53
N PRO A 62 -7.78 7.18 -0.99
CA PRO A 62 -8.35 6.51 -2.15
C PRO A 62 -9.69 5.88 -1.77
N HIS A 63 -10.61 5.83 -2.73
CA HIS A 63 -11.85 5.12 -2.55
C HIS A 63 -11.54 3.63 -2.47
N ARG A 64 -12.50 2.85 -2.00
CA ARG A 64 -12.26 1.46 -1.68
C ARG A 64 -11.63 0.66 -2.81
N SER A 65 -12.15 0.77 -4.02
CA SER A 65 -11.62 -0.02 -5.11
C SER A 65 -10.17 0.36 -5.42
N ASN A 66 -9.89 1.65 -5.40
CA ASN A 66 -8.53 2.11 -5.64
C ASN A 66 -7.63 1.74 -4.46
N ARG A 67 -8.19 1.75 -3.24
CA ARG A 67 -7.39 1.41 -2.08
C ARG A 67 -6.93 -0.03 -2.13
N LEU A 68 -7.80 -0.95 -2.58
CA LEU A 68 -7.41 -2.34 -2.70
C LEU A 68 -6.27 -2.50 -3.71
N ARG A 69 -6.39 -1.85 -4.86
CA ARG A 69 -5.35 -1.96 -5.87
C ARG A 69 -4.05 -1.30 -5.42
N TYR A 70 -4.17 -0.18 -4.74
CA TYR A 70 -3.01 0.53 -4.25
C TYR A 70 -2.31 -0.30 -3.18
N ALA A 71 -3.08 -0.89 -2.27
CA ALA A 71 -2.51 -1.74 -1.22
C ALA A 71 -1.78 -2.93 -1.83
N GLU A 72 -2.35 -3.55 -2.84
CA GLU A 72 -1.73 -4.68 -3.49
C GLU A 72 -0.43 -4.25 -4.18
N PHE A 73 -0.47 -3.11 -4.85
CA PHE A 73 0.70 -2.58 -5.53
C PHE A 73 1.83 -2.30 -4.52
N LEU A 74 1.48 -1.66 -3.41
CA LEU A 74 2.47 -1.34 -2.39
C LEU A 74 3.02 -2.59 -1.72
N ARG A 75 2.21 -3.63 -1.55
CA ARG A 75 2.71 -4.88 -1.00
C ARG A 75 3.75 -5.49 -1.92
N GLY A 76 3.55 -5.36 -3.23
CA GLY A 76 4.56 -5.83 -4.17
C GLY A 76 5.86 -5.10 -4.01
N LEU A 77 5.80 -3.78 -3.84
CA LEU A 77 7.00 -3.00 -3.61
C LEU A 77 7.64 -3.35 -2.27
N ALA A 78 6.82 -3.60 -1.26
CA ALA A 78 7.33 -3.92 0.07
C ALA A 78 8.10 -5.24 0.07
N LYS A 79 7.70 -6.18 -0.77
CA LYS A 79 8.42 -7.44 -0.86
C LYS A 79 9.82 -7.22 -1.42
N GLU A 80 9.97 -6.26 -2.30
CA GLU A 80 11.26 -5.95 -2.89
C GLU A 80 12.08 -5.00 -2.04
N HIS A 81 11.43 -4.28 -1.15
CA HIS A 81 12.12 -3.29 -0.32
C HIS A 81 11.65 -3.41 1.13
N PRO A 82 11.91 -4.56 1.76
CA PRO A 82 11.36 -4.81 3.09
C PRO A 82 11.84 -3.84 4.16
N ALA A 83 13.05 -3.34 4.06
CA ALA A 83 13.53 -2.39 5.06
C ALA A 83 12.72 -1.11 5.03
N VAL A 84 12.37 -0.66 3.83
CA VAL A 84 11.56 0.54 3.69
C VAL A 84 10.17 0.29 4.23
N ALA A 85 9.61 -0.89 3.93
CA ALA A 85 8.27 -1.21 4.37
C ALA A 85 8.16 -1.23 5.89
N GLN A 86 9.25 -1.53 6.57
CA GLN A 86 9.26 -1.60 8.02
C GLN A 86 9.62 -0.28 8.67
N GLY A 87 9.62 0.79 7.89
CA GLY A 87 9.98 2.07 8.43
C GLY A 87 11.44 2.38 8.27
N GLY A 88 12.18 1.47 7.64
CA GLY A 88 13.53 1.59 7.26
C GLY A 88 14.42 2.29 8.18
N PRO A 89 15.52 2.15 8.05
CA PRO A 89 16.44 2.77 8.89
C PRO A 89 16.68 4.00 8.18
N ARG A 90 16.65 4.65 8.19
CA ARG A 90 16.84 5.55 7.70
C ARG A 90 17.76 6.14 8.08
N GLU A 91 18.33 6.09 8.23
CA GLU A 91 19.05 6.37 8.49
C GLU A 91 19.38 6.70 8.49
N GLY A 92 19.41 6.81 8.62
CA GLY A 92 19.73 7.05 8.52
C GLY A 92 19.76 7.27 8.44
#